data_b6b8ac070289d99f5bb19d9051fcdc61
#
_entry.id   b6b8ac070289d99f5bb19d9051fcdc61
#
_cell.length_a   1.000
_cell.length_b   1.000
_cell.length_c   1.000
_cell.angle_alpha   90.00
_cell.angle_beta   90.00
_cell.angle_gamma   90.00
#
_symmetry.space_group_name_H-M   'P 1'
#
loop_
_entity.id
_entity.type
_entity.pdbx_description
1 polymer ?
#
loop_
_entity_poly.entity_id
_entity_poly.type
_entity_poly.pdbx_seq_one_letter_code
_entity_poly.pdbx_strand_id
1 'polypeptide(L)'
;VMVTLDCRLNNMVLNRLNKPSDGDIVVPQRATCTIGTTSWKVKDPDLITIPPEHIEKMIIQGEQLMPIVRKIPMRARMAVARPLIVKDVTDERNVSRTFECFDHAYDGVDGFVTISGGKTTTSRAMAERVTDIVCNKLGIEAECRTREVPLASYRLFYQGGQQ
;
A
#
# COMPACT_ATOMS: atom_id res chain seq x y z
N VAL A 1 -7.77 8.80 3.07
CA VAL A 1 -7.61 8.66 4.52
C VAL A 1 -8.01 7.27 4.97
N MET A 2 -7.45 6.83 6.07
CA MET A 2 -7.90 5.70 6.87
C MET A 2 -8.26 6.18 8.26
N VAL A 3 -9.33 5.62 8.84
CA VAL A 3 -9.81 5.94 10.19
C VAL A 3 -9.69 4.69 11.05
N THR A 4 -9.04 4.82 12.21
CA THR A 4 -8.91 3.74 13.20
C THR A 4 -9.87 3.99 14.34
N LEU A 5 -10.71 3.01 14.64
CA LEU A 5 -11.66 3.01 15.74
C LEU A 5 -11.07 2.32 16.97
N ASP A 6 -11.47 2.79 18.15
CA ASP A 6 -10.96 2.34 19.45
C ASP A 6 -11.63 1.04 19.94
N CYS A 7 -11.93 0.15 19.02
CA CYS A 7 -12.48 -1.16 19.32
C CYS A 7 -12.22 -2.13 18.18
N ARG A 8 -11.96 -3.40 18.51
CA ARG A 8 -11.95 -4.49 17.56
C ARG A 8 -13.38 -4.96 17.31
N LEU A 9 -13.90 -4.70 16.11
CA LEU A 9 -15.28 -5.01 15.76
C LEU A 9 -15.48 -6.38 15.09
N ASN A 10 -14.41 -6.93 14.50
CA ASN A 10 -14.45 -8.14 13.68
C ASN A 10 -13.18 -8.97 13.82
N ASN A 11 -13.21 -10.23 13.43
CA ASN A 11 -12.06 -11.15 13.50
C ASN A 11 -11.42 -11.41 12.13
N MET A 12 -12.06 -10.99 11.05
CA MET A 12 -11.56 -11.10 9.68
C MET A 12 -11.79 -9.79 8.94
N VAL A 13 -11.07 -9.58 7.86
CA VAL A 13 -11.28 -8.42 6.99
C VAL A 13 -12.67 -8.51 6.35
N LEU A 14 -13.42 -7.41 6.45
CA LEU A 14 -14.69 -7.23 5.73
C LEU A 14 -14.46 -6.33 4.53
N ASN A 15 -14.95 -6.76 3.36
CA ASN A 15 -14.81 -6.02 2.12
C ASN A 15 -16.04 -6.28 1.24
N ARG A 16 -16.57 -5.24 0.60
CA ARG A 16 -17.71 -5.36 -0.34
C ARG A 16 -17.33 -5.96 -1.68
N LEU A 17 -16.02 -6.10 -1.98
CA LEU A 17 -15.48 -6.59 -3.27
C LEU A 17 -15.92 -5.73 -4.47
N ASN A 18 -16.27 -4.48 -4.24
CA ASN A 18 -16.50 -3.50 -5.31
C ASN A 18 -15.18 -3.11 -5.99
N LYS A 19 -15.28 -2.44 -7.15
CA LYS A 19 -14.13 -1.73 -7.71
C LYS A 19 -13.54 -0.83 -6.62
N PRO A 20 -12.21 -0.56 -6.63
CA PRO A 20 -11.58 0.28 -5.63
C PRO A 20 -12.36 1.58 -5.43
N SER A 21 -13.04 1.70 -4.31
CA SER A 21 -13.89 2.82 -3.96
C SER A 21 -13.63 3.24 -2.51
N ASP A 22 -14.32 4.30 -2.09
CA ASP A 22 -14.14 4.85 -0.76
C ASP A 22 -14.86 3.99 0.29
N GLY A 23 -14.17 3.70 1.41
CA GLY A 23 -14.75 3.06 2.59
C GLY A 23 -15.14 1.59 2.47
N ASP A 24 -14.56 0.87 1.54
CA ASP A 24 -14.99 -0.50 1.23
C ASP A 24 -14.44 -1.59 2.17
N ILE A 25 -13.58 -1.26 3.10
CA ILE A 25 -12.88 -2.26 3.90
C ILE A 25 -12.86 -1.91 5.39
N VAL A 26 -13.10 -2.91 6.23
CA VAL A 26 -12.87 -2.86 7.68
C VAL A 26 -11.86 -3.92 8.04
N VAL A 27 -10.72 -3.49 8.57
CA VAL A 27 -9.57 -4.36 8.88
C VAL A 27 -9.37 -4.42 10.39
N PRO A 28 -9.47 -5.60 11.02
CA PRO A 28 -9.16 -5.76 12.44
C PRO A 28 -7.64 -5.66 12.68
N GLN A 29 -7.25 -4.91 13.72
CA GLN A 29 -5.86 -4.73 14.12
C GLN A 29 -5.72 -4.86 15.63
N ARG A 30 -5.31 -6.01 16.13
CA ARG A 30 -5.19 -6.27 17.57
C ARG A 30 -6.47 -5.86 18.32
N ALA A 31 -6.44 -4.76 19.12
CA ALA A 31 -7.55 -4.23 19.90
C ALA A 31 -8.43 -3.20 19.15
N THR A 32 -8.06 -2.84 17.94
CA THR A 32 -8.71 -1.79 17.14
C THR A 32 -9.22 -2.33 15.81
N CYS A 33 -9.91 -1.53 15.04
CA CYS A 33 -10.12 -1.76 13.62
C CYS A 33 -9.90 -0.49 12.81
N THR A 34 -9.52 -0.66 11.54
CA THR A 34 -9.30 0.44 10.60
C THR A 34 -10.28 0.34 9.44
N ILE A 35 -10.94 1.47 9.14
CA ILE A 35 -11.80 1.63 7.98
C ILE A 35 -11.02 2.39 6.91
N GLY A 36 -11.10 1.97 5.68
CA GLY A 36 -10.37 2.63 4.57
C GLY A 36 -11.01 2.30 3.21
N THR A 37 -10.68 3.06 2.22
CA THR A 37 -9.91 4.30 2.18
C THR A 37 -10.66 5.34 1.37
N THR A 38 -10.43 6.63 1.60
CA THR A 38 -10.74 7.67 0.61
C THR A 38 -9.45 8.26 0.04
N SER A 39 -9.56 8.95 -1.09
CA SER A 39 -8.44 9.62 -1.75
C SER A 39 -8.84 10.98 -2.29
N TRP A 40 -7.90 11.90 -2.31
CA TRP A 40 -8.03 13.24 -2.92
C TRP A 40 -6.66 13.69 -3.42
N LYS A 41 -6.65 14.71 -4.28
CA LYS A 41 -5.43 15.34 -4.75
C LYS A 41 -4.84 16.25 -3.69
N VAL A 42 -3.53 16.21 -3.53
CA VAL A 42 -2.76 17.18 -2.75
C VAL A 42 -1.75 17.87 -3.66
N LYS A 43 -1.45 19.13 -3.38
CA LYS A 43 -0.43 19.87 -4.11
C LYS A 43 0.98 19.50 -3.64
N ASP A 44 1.12 19.26 -2.35
CA ASP A 44 2.37 18.95 -1.68
C ASP A 44 2.21 17.62 -0.93
N PRO A 45 2.98 16.57 -1.29
CA PRO A 45 2.90 15.27 -0.62
C PRO A 45 3.43 15.28 0.81
N ASP A 46 4.23 16.28 1.19
CA ASP A 46 4.78 16.41 2.54
C ASP A 46 3.86 17.18 3.49
N LEU A 47 2.87 17.92 2.93
CA LEU A 47 1.90 18.71 3.69
C LEU A 47 0.47 18.23 3.44
N ILE A 48 0.12 17.07 4.03
CA ILE A 48 -1.20 16.47 3.84
C ILE A 48 -2.13 16.87 4.99
N THR A 49 -3.05 17.79 4.70
CA THR A 49 -4.19 18.08 5.59
C THR A 49 -5.34 17.17 5.23
N ILE A 50 -5.91 16.49 6.24
CA ILE A 50 -7.07 15.59 6.05
C ILE A 50 -8.35 16.43 6.07
N PRO A 51 -9.09 16.53 4.95
CA PRO A 51 -10.35 17.25 4.94
C PRO A 51 -11.40 16.54 5.83
N PRO A 52 -12.16 17.27 6.66
CA PRO A 52 -13.15 16.67 7.57
C PRO A 52 -14.21 15.83 6.85
N GLU A 53 -14.61 16.23 5.65
CA GLU A 53 -15.60 15.52 4.82
C GLU A 53 -15.13 14.12 4.43
N HIS A 54 -13.82 13.87 4.26
CA HIS A 54 -13.27 12.55 3.99
C HIS A 54 -13.34 11.63 5.22
N ILE A 55 -13.26 12.20 6.43
CA ILE A 55 -13.43 11.45 7.68
C ILE A 55 -14.88 11.02 7.81
N GLU A 56 -15.82 11.99 7.66
CA GLU A 56 -17.25 11.71 7.78
C GLU A 56 -17.68 10.68 6.72
N LYS A 57 -17.19 10.80 5.49
CA LYS A 57 -17.42 9.82 4.44
C LYS A 57 -16.96 8.41 4.84
N MET A 58 -15.80 8.29 5.51
CA MET A 58 -15.33 7.00 6.02
C MET A 58 -16.26 6.41 7.07
N ILE A 59 -16.75 7.23 7.98
CA ILE A 59 -17.68 6.77 9.02
C ILE A 59 -19.00 6.32 8.41
N ILE A 60 -19.58 7.09 7.47
CA ILE A 60 -20.80 6.71 6.76
C ILE A 60 -20.63 5.38 6.01
N GLN A 61 -19.54 5.22 5.28
CA GLN A 61 -19.27 4.00 4.52
C GLN A 61 -19.01 2.80 5.44
N GLY A 62 -18.29 3.02 6.53
CA GLY A 62 -18.07 2.00 7.56
C GLY A 62 -19.37 1.58 8.26
N GLU A 63 -20.26 2.53 8.54
CA GLU A 63 -21.57 2.27 9.14
C GLU A 63 -22.45 1.39 8.24
N GLN A 64 -22.36 1.56 6.91
CA GLN A 64 -23.06 0.68 5.96
C GLN A 64 -22.54 -0.76 5.97
N LEU A 65 -21.27 -0.98 6.32
CA LEU A 65 -20.71 -2.32 6.52
C LEU A 65 -21.04 -2.88 7.91
N MET A 66 -20.94 -2.03 8.93
CA MET A 66 -21.14 -2.36 10.33
C MET A 66 -21.81 -1.20 11.05
N PRO A 67 -23.12 -1.24 11.32
CA PRO A 67 -23.86 -0.13 11.93
C PRO A 67 -23.30 0.39 13.27
N ILE A 68 -22.57 -0.45 14.00
CA ILE A 68 -21.94 -0.08 15.28
C ILE A 68 -20.82 0.96 15.11
N VAL A 69 -20.22 1.09 13.92
CA VAL A 69 -19.07 1.96 13.64
C VAL A 69 -19.27 3.38 14.14
N ARG A 70 -20.47 3.96 13.92
CA ARG A 70 -20.78 5.34 14.34
C ARG A 70 -20.76 5.54 15.86
N LYS A 71 -20.93 4.49 16.63
CA LYS A 71 -20.94 4.54 18.10
C LYS A 71 -19.56 4.36 18.72
N ILE A 72 -18.57 3.97 17.95
CA ILE A 72 -17.22 3.70 18.44
C ILE A 72 -16.36 4.96 18.30
N PRO A 73 -15.67 5.39 19.36
CA PRO A 73 -14.76 6.52 19.30
C PRO A 73 -13.67 6.32 18.25
N MET A 74 -13.37 7.38 17.50
CA MET A 74 -12.22 7.40 16.59
C MET A 74 -10.95 7.58 17.43
N ARG A 75 -10.00 6.64 17.29
CA ARG A 75 -8.71 6.66 17.97
C ARG A 75 -7.64 7.41 17.18
N ALA A 76 -7.63 7.20 15.85
CA ALA A 76 -6.64 7.80 14.97
C ALA A 76 -7.18 7.99 13.56
N ARG A 77 -6.52 8.88 12.83
CA ARG A 77 -6.71 9.08 11.40
C ARG A 77 -5.34 9.17 10.73
N MET A 78 -5.22 8.64 9.52
CA MET A 78 -3.97 8.61 8.77
C MET A 78 -4.22 8.92 7.31
N ALA A 79 -3.38 9.78 6.74
CA ALA A 79 -3.30 10.00 5.31
C ALA A 79 -1.84 9.92 4.88
N VAL A 80 -1.62 9.36 3.69
CA VAL A 80 -0.30 9.26 3.08
C VAL A 80 -0.41 9.54 1.60
N ALA A 81 0.60 10.18 1.02
CA ALA A 81 0.71 10.31 -0.42
C ALA A 81 1.03 8.94 -1.05
N ARG A 82 0.46 8.69 -2.21
CA ARG A 82 0.70 7.46 -2.97
C ARG A 82 1.49 7.81 -4.23
N PRO A 83 2.67 7.23 -4.43
CA PRO A 83 3.39 7.39 -5.69
C PRO A 83 2.63 6.60 -6.78
N LEU A 84 2.05 7.33 -7.72
CA LEU A 84 1.37 6.75 -8.87
C LEU A 84 2.11 7.17 -10.13
N ILE A 85 2.32 6.22 -11.04
CA ILE A 85 2.86 6.50 -12.37
C ILE A 85 1.70 6.91 -13.25
N VAL A 86 1.68 8.17 -13.66
CA VAL A 86 0.66 8.72 -14.54
C VAL A 86 1.20 8.72 -15.96
N LYS A 87 0.58 7.92 -16.84
CA LYS A 87 0.78 7.96 -18.29
C LYS A 87 -0.56 8.38 -18.91
N ASP A 88 -0.69 9.65 -19.27
CA ASP A 88 -1.82 10.21 -20.03
C ASP A 88 -3.23 9.75 -19.57
N VAL A 89 -3.51 9.80 -18.28
CA VAL A 89 -4.79 9.35 -17.75
C VAL A 89 -5.63 10.53 -17.31
N THR A 90 -6.82 10.65 -17.89
CA THR A 90 -7.81 11.68 -17.55
C THR A 90 -8.53 11.43 -16.23
N ASP A 91 -8.56 10.18 -15.74
CA ASP A 91 -9.19 9.79 -14.47
C ASP A 91 -8.19 9.09 -13.55
N GLU A 92 -7.85 9.75 -12.46
CA GLU A 92 -6.86 9.29 -11.45
C GLU A 92 -7.26 8.04 -10.69
N ARG A 93 -8.56 7.74 -10.58
CA ARG A 93 -9.04 6.51 -9.95
C ARG A 93 -8.73 5.28 -10.78
N ASN A 94 -8.56 5.46 -12.09
CA ASN A 94 -8.20 4.43 -13.06
C ASN A 94 -6.70 4.33 -13.31
N VAL A 95 -5.86 5.16 -12.66
CA VAL A 95 -4.39 5.04 -12.78
C VAL A 95 -3.97 3.66 -12.34
N SER A 96 -3.24 2.97 -13.20
CA SER A 96 -2.72 1.64 -12.92
C SER A 96 -1.85 1.67 -11.66
N ARG A 97 -2.06 0.70 -10.77
CA ARG A 97 -1.22 0.46 -9.59
C ARG A 97 -0.12 -0.55 -9.87
N THR A 98 0.31 -0.65 -11.12
CA THR A 98 1.50 -1.40 -11.51
C THR A 98 2.74 -0.64 -11.07
N PHE A 99 3.87 -1.31 -11.08
CA PHE A 99 5.17 -0.69 -10.87
C PHE A 99 5.89 -0.53 -12.20
N GLU A 100 6.84 0.37 -12.24
CA GLU A 100 7.73 0.58 -13.39
C GLU A 100 9.17 0.77 -12.92
N CYS A 101 10.10 0.21 -13.68
CA CYS A 101 11.53 0.38 -13.47
C CYS A 101 12.08 1.30 -14.56
N PHE A 102 12.84 2.31 -14.15
CA PHE A 102 13.50 3.28 -15.01
C PHE A 102 15.00 3.08 -14.92
N ASP A 103 15.61 2.71 -16.03
CA ASP A 103 17.07 2.68 -16.16
C ASP A 103 17.54 4.05 -16.67
N HIS A 104 18.20 4.80 -15.83
CA HIS A 104 18.66 6.16 -16.14
C HIS A 104 19.90 6.21 -17.03
N ALA A 105 20.40 5.09 -17.51
CA ALA A 105 21.41 5.08 -18.58
C ALA A 105 20.90 5.81 -19.83
N TYR A 106 19.60 5.71 -20.12
CA TYR A 106 18.93 6.44 -21.21
C TYR A 106 18.86 7.96 -20.98
N ASP A 107 18.98 8.37 -19.72
CA ASP A 107 19.05 9.79 -19.31
C ASP A 107 20.50 10.28 -19.14
N GLY A 108 21.49 9.44 -19.50
CA GLY A 108 22.90 9.75 -19.36
C GLY A 108 23.50 9.46 -17.97
N VAL A 109 22.75 8.79 -17.07
CA VAL A 109 23.22 8.42 -15.72
C VAL A 109 23.26 6.90 -15.62
N ASP A 110 24.37 6.31 -16.05
CA ASP A 110 24.52 4.84 -15.96
C ASP A 110 24.72 4.39 -14.50
N GLY A 111 24.31 3.15 -14.23
CA GLY A 111 24.37 2.55 -12.87
C GLY A 111 23.30 3.04 -11.91
N PHE A 112 22.35 3.86 -12.35
CA PHE A 112 21.22 4.33 -11.54
C PHE A 112 19.90 3.79 -12.09
N VAL A 113 19.14 3.08 -11.22
CA VAL A 113 17.84 2.50 -11.55
C VAL A 113 16.81 2.94 -10.52
N THR A 114 15.68 3.46 -10.98
CA THR A 114 14.55 3.82 -10.13
C THR A 114 13.40 2.85 -10.31
N ILE A 115 12.76 2.45 -9.20
CA ILE A 115 11.48 1.73 -9.24
C ILE A 115 10.41 2.58 -8.56
N SER A 116 9.25 2.70 -9.18
CA SER A 116 8.13 3.49 -8.67
C SER A 116 6.81 2.76 -8.83
N GLY A 117 5.81 3.12 -8.01
CA GLY A 117 4.48 2.51 -8.02
C GLY A 117 4.42 1.20 -7.25
N GLY A 118 3.51 0.31 -7.68
CA GLY A 118 3.32 -1.00 -7.09
C GLY A 118 2.52 -1.01 -5.78
N LYS A 119 2.56 -2.15 -5.11
CA LYS A 119 1.89 -2.43 -3.84
C LYS A 119 2.81 -3.28 -2.97
N THR A 120 2.59 -3.30 -1.65
CA THR A 120 3.30 -4.21 -0.74
C THR A 120 3.21 -5.67 -1.20
N THR A 121 2.06 -6.08 -1.75
CA THR A 121 1.85 -7.44 -2.26
C THR A 121 2.63 -7.74 -3.55
N THR A 122 3.16 -6.74 -4.25
CA THR A 122 3.97 -6.91 -5.46
C THR A 122 5.46 -6.72 -5.21
N SER A 123 5.88 -6.49 -3.95
CA SER A 123 7.26 -6.16 -3.59
C SER A 123 8.29 -7.18 -4.07
N ARG A 124 7.98 -8.47 -4.01
CA ARG A 124 8.86 -9.53 -4.53
C ARG A 124 9.10 -9.37 -6.04
N ALA A 125 8.02 -9.19 -6.82
CA ALA A 125 8.13 -9.02 -8.28
C ALA A 125 8.84 -7.70 -8.64
N MET A 126 8.66 -6.66 -7.83
CA MET A 126 9.39 -5.39 -7.97
C MET A 126 10.89 -5.60 -7.76
N ALA A 127 11.27 -6.30 -6.68
CA ALA A 127 12.66 -6.63 -6.40
C ALA A 127 13.29 -7.48 -7.51
N GLU A 128 12.59 -8.53 -7.97
CA GLU A 128 13.02 -9.37 -9.09
C GLU A 128 13.34 -8.51 -10.32
N ARG A 129 12.40 -7.65 -10.73
CA ARG A 129 12.58 -6.82 -11.93
C ARG A 129 13.78 -5.87 -11.85
N VAL A 130 13.99 -5.23 -10.69
CA VAL A 130 15.15 -4.34 -10.49
C VAL A 130 16.45 -5.15 -10.50
N THR A 131 16.46 -6.29 -9.81
CA THR A 131 17.63 -7.17 -9.75
C THR A 131 18.03 -7.69 -11.14
N ASP A 132 17.05 -8.06 -11.98
CA ASP A 132 17.33 -8.49 -13.36
C ASP A 132 18.03 -7.38 -14.18
N ILE A 133 17.56 -6.12 -14.03
CA ILE A 133 18.20 -4.97 -14.68
C ILE A 133 19.65 -4.81 -14.20
N VAL A 134 19.86 -4.90 -12.89
CA VAL A 134 21.19 -4.75 -12.28
C VAL A 134 22.12 -5.91 -12.72
N CYS A 135 21.64 -7.16 -12.70
CA CYS A 135 22.40 -8.32 -13.15
C CYS A 135 22.82 -8.16 -14.62
N ASN A 136 21.89 -7.75 -15.49
CA ASN A 136 22.19 -7.51 -16.90
C ASN A 136 23.29 -6.42 -17.08
N LYS A 137 23.23 -5.33 -16.31
CA LYS A 137 24.26 -4.30 -16.34
C LYS A 137 25.63 -4.79 -15.87
N LEU A 138 25.66 -5.72 -14.92
CA LEU A 138 26.89 -6.30 -14.39
C LEU A 138 27.38 -7.51 -15.20
N GLY A 139 26.69 -7.92 -16.27
CA GLY A 139 26.99 -9.11 -17.03
C GLY A 139 26.83 -10.42 -16.24
N ILE A 140 25.97 -10.41 -15.24
CA ILE A 140 25.69 -11.58 -14.38
C ILE A 140 24.45 -12.29 -14.89
N GLU A 141 24.60 -13.57 -15.25
CA GLU A 141 23.47 -14.44 -15.54
C GLU A 141 23.04 -15.15 -14.26
N ALA A 142 21.88 -14.75 -13.71
CA ALA A 142 21.32 -15.35 -12.50
C ALA A 142 19.80 -15.43 -12.61
N GLU A 143 19.25 -16.62 -12.43
CA GLU A 143 17.80 -16.83 -12.38
C GLU A 143 17.24 -16.48 -11.01
N CYS A 144 16.13 -15.74 -11.00
CA CYS A 144 15.45 -15.40 -9.75
C CYS A 144 14.71 -16.60 -9.15
N ARG A 145 15.08 -17.01 -7.95
CA ARG A 145 14.49 -18.14 -7.23
C ARG A 145 13.53 -17.71 -6.11
N THR A 146 13.34 -16.41 -5.89
CA THR A 146 12.57 -15.90 -4.75
C THR A 146 11.08 -16.26 -4.78
N ARG A 147 10.56 -16.72 -5.93
CA ARG A 147 9.19 -17.25 -6.05
C ARG A 147 9.03 -18.59 -5.34
N GLU A 148 10.10 -19.40 -5.33
CA GLU A 148 10.10 -20.78 -4.86
C GLU A 148 10.68 -20.92 -3.45
N VAL A 149 11.42 -19.91 -3.01
CA VAL A 149 12.05 -19.90 -1.68
C VAL A 149 11.11 -19.27 -0.66
N PRO A 150 10.60 -20.04 0.33
CA PRO A 150 9.76 -19.49 1.38
C PRO A 150 10.56 -18.54 2.27
N LEU A 151 9.92 -17.46 2.71
CA LEU A 151 10.50 -16.58 3.70
C LEU A 151 10.65 -17.31 5.04
N ALA A 152 11.76 -17.11 5.71
CA ALA A 152 11.94 -17.60 7.06
C ALA A 152 10.89 -17.01 8.02
N SER A 153 10.42 -17.81 8.97
CA SER A 153 9.48 -17.32 9.97
C SER A 153 10.08 -16.15 10.75
N TYR A 154 9.31 -15.09 10.96
CA TYR A 154 9.73 -13.97 11.83
C TYR A 154 10.16 -14.41 13.24
N ARG A 155 9.68 -15.57 13.71
CA ARG A 155 10.04 -16.16 15.00
C ARG A 155 11.51 -16.56 15.06
N LEU A 156 12.12 -16.92 13.93
CA LEU A 156 13.55 -17.23 13.85
C LEU A 156 14.41 -15.98 14.09
N PHE A 157 13.93 -14.79 13.77
CA PHE A 157 14.61 -13.53 14.06
C PHE A 157 14.78 -13.29 15.58
N TYR A 158 13.80 -13.71 16.38
CA TYR A 158 13.84 -13.55 17.83
C TYR A 158 14.51 -14.72 18.56
N GLN A 159 14.76 -15.83 17.85
CA GLN A 159 15.48 -17.00 18.38
C GLN A 159 16.98 -16.95 18.08
N GLY A 160 17.44 -16.03 17.24
CA GLY A 160 18.82 -15.92 16.74
C GLY A 160 19.86 -15.37 17.72
N GLY A 161 19.58 -15.37 19.02
CA GLY A 161 20.55 -15.04 20.05
C GLY A 161 21.29 -16.24 20.66
N GLN A 162 21.11 -17.45 20.11
CA GLN A 162 21.80 -18.66 20.56
C GLN A 162 22.32 -19.45 19.34
N GLN A 163 23.42 -18.97 18.78
CA GLN A 163 24.41 -19.77 18.06
C GLN A 163 25.80 -19.38 18.54
#